data_8f95cd20af85435d5907c855048b36f1
#
_entry.id   8f95cd20af85435d5907c855048b36f1
#
_cell.length_a   1.000
_cell.length_b   1.000
_cell.length_c   1.000
_cell.angle_alpha   90.00
_cell.angle_beta   90.00
_cell.angle_gamma   90.00
#
_symmetry.space_group_name_H-M   'P 1'
#
loop_
_entity.id
_entity.type
_entity.pdbx_description
1 polymer ?
#
loop_
_entity_poly.entity_id
_entity_poly.type
_entity_poly.pdbx_seq_one_letter_code
_entity_poly.pdbx_strand_id
1 'polypeptide(L)'
;GIYCSAATYGNMVFVGDDLGKLTAYNIKNGKHLWSFASGKRIIGDPAAADDIVVFGSADGNIYGLDAKTGKELWRVKAEKAVLGAVTISNGVAYIGASDNCFRAIDIKTGKVIWTYNNVKGYIVARPLVTSDKVIFGAWDNTLYALSLKDGKEMWQWKSPKGGMHYSPASVWPVAAHGKVFIADPERALTAIDINTGKTVWRTYASKVRESIGLSEDGERVYAKTMNDSVVCYSTASATPEQVWASNVAFGYEHAPSMPLEKEGIVFGGTKDGLIYALEGKTGKVIWKHKIGNSLVNTVHPIDKKQVIATSSDGRIVLLKTK
;
A
#
# COMPACT_ATOMS: atom_id res chain seq x y z
N GLY A 1 -3.71 -1.69 19.08
CA GLY A 1 -3.35 -2.44 17.88
C GLY A 1 -2.65 -1.58 16.83
N ILE A 2 -1.97 -2.21 15.88
CA ILE A 2 -1.33 -1.56 14.75
C ILE A 2 -1.95 -2.11 13.46
N TYR A 3 -2.58 -1.23 12.68
CA TYR A 3 -3.28 -1.61 11.45
C TYR A 3 -2.68 -0.96 10.20
N CYS A 4 -1.62 -0.17 10.35
CA CYS A 4 -0.85 0.38 9.24
C CYS A 4 0.46 -0.38 9.05
N SER A 5 0.97 -0.37 7.82
CA SER A 5 2.32 -0.81 7.52
C SER A 5 3.32 0.24 7.99
N ALA A 6 4.52 -0.19 8.31
CA ALA A 6 5.59 0.73 8.71
C ALA A 6 6.09 1.54 7.50
N ALA A 7 6.43 2.81 7.73
CA ALA A 7 7.20 3.61 6.78
C ALA A 7 8.63 3.79 7.29
N THR A 8 9.59 3.94 6.40
CA THR A 8 10.99 4.15 6.73
C THR A 8 11.54 5.41 6.09
N TYR A 9 12.46 6.09 6.78
CA TYR A 9 13.22 7.20 6.25
C TYR A 9 14.59 7.29 6.96
N GLY A 10 15.66 7.17 6.22
CA GLY A 10 17.00 7.06 6.79
C GLY A 10 17.12 5.88 7.76
N ASN A 11 17.48 6.15 9.01
CA ASN A 11 17.55 5.15 10.08
C ASN A 11 16.30 5.10 10.96
N MET A 12 15.19 5.66 10.52
CA MET A 12 13.95 5.75 11.29
C MET A 12 12.86 4.88 10.68
N VAL A 13 12.01 4.33 11.54
CA VAL A 13 10.76 3.68 11.19
C VAL A 13 9.61 4.37 11.90
N PHE A 14 8.53 4.63 11.17
CA PHE A 14 7.32 5.30 11.65
C PHE A 14 6.16 4.32 11.65
N VAL A 15 5.44 4.25 12.76
CA VAL A 15 4.29 3.36 12.93
C VAL A 15 3.16 4.11 13.64
N GLY A 16 1.98 4.09 13.03
CA GLY A 16 0.74 4.60 13.64
C GLY A 16 -0.01 3.50 14.38
N ASP A 17 -0.78 3.87 15.40
CA ASP A 17 -1.59 2.92 16.16
C ASP A 17 -3.08 3.34 16.23
N ASP A 18 -3.91 2.45 16.79
CA ASP A 18 -5.35 2.65 16.97
C ASP A 18 -5.71 3.62 18.13
N LEU A 19 -4.72 4.03 18.92
CA LEU A 19 -4.86 5.08 19.93
C LEU A 19 -4.55 6.47 19.37
N GLY A 20 -4.14 6.56 18.11
CA GLY A 20 -3.82 7.82 17.43
C GLY A 20 -2.40 8.32 17.66
N LYS A 21 -1.50 7.43 18.02
CA LYS A 21 -0.11 7.77 18.21
C LYS A 21 0.71 7.38 16.99
N LEU A 22 1.44 8.32 16.38
CA LEU A 22 2.53 8.04 15.46
C LEU A 22 3.83 7.98 16.27
N THR A 23 4.55 6.89 16.16
CA THR A 23 5.80 6.69 16.90
C THR A 23 6.95 6.44 15.94
N ALA A 24 8.08 7.10 16.18
CA ALA A 24 9.32 6.87 15.48
C ALA A 24 10.30 6.05 16.33
N TYR A 25 10.93 5.07 15.70
CA TYR A 25 11.98 4.25 16.30
C TYR A 25 13.22 4.26 15.43
N ASN A 26 14.37 4.06 16.05
CA ASN A 26 15.61 3.81 15.34
C ASN A 26 15.60 2.37 14.79
N ILE A 27 15.78 2.20 13.49
CA ILE A 27 15.74 0.88 12.81
C ILE A 27 16.82 -0.07 13.36
N LYS A 28 18.02 0.42 13.66
CA LYS A 28 19.16 -0.44 14.01
C LYS A 28 19.03 -1.10 15.38
N ASN A 29 18.45 -0.40 16.34
CA ASN A 29 18.42 -0.84 17.74
C ASN A 29 17.03 -0.82 18.39
N GLY A 30 15.97 -0.46 17.64
CA GLY A 30 14.61 -0.37 18.15
C GLY A 30 14.36 0.73 19.17
N LYS A 31 15.34 1.65 19.39
CA LYS A 31 15.18 2.71 20.38
C LYS A 31 14.06 3.66 19.96
N HIS A 32 13.14 3.94 20.88
CA HIS A 32 12.16 5.00 20.75
C HIS A 32 12.85 6.36 20.56
N LEU A 33 12.42 7.12 19.54
CA LEU A 33 12.93 8.44 19.24
C LEU A 33 11.97 9.53 19.73
N TRP A 34 10.74 9.47 19.26
CA TRP A 34 9.66 10.38 19.62
C TRP A 34 8.28 9.76 19.35
N SER A 35 7.24 10.37 19.91
CA SER A 35 5.84 10.05 19.60
C SER A 35 5.03 11.33 19.44
N PHE A 36 4.07 11.30 18.54
CA PHE A 36 3.08 12.36 18.31
C PHE A 36 1.67 11.81 18.48
N ALA A 37 0.80 12.53 19.18
CA ALA A 37 -0.59 12.14 19.39
C ALA A 37 -1.53 12.97 18.52
N SER A 38 -2.25 12.34 17.61
CA SER A 38 -3.23 12.99 16.73
C SER A 38 -4.64 13.05 17.32
N GLY A 39 -4.91 12.32 18.38
CA GLY A 39 -6.22 12.31 19.05
C GLY A 39 -7.15 11.17 18.66
N LYS A 40 -7.02 10.57 17.46
CA LYS A 40 -7.77 9.38 17.02
C LYS A 40 -6.88 8.46 16.18
N ARG A 41 -7.30 7.21 16.03
CA ARG A 41 -6.56 6.13 15.38
C ARG A 41 -5.95 6.52 14.03
N ILE A 42 -4.75 5.98 13.80
CA ILE A 42 -4.00 6.06 12.55
C ILE A 42 -4.04 4.67 11.91
N ILE A 43 -4.70 4.55 10.76
CA ILE A 43 -4.90 3.27 10.07
C ILE A 43 -4.19 3.27 8.72
N GLY A 44 -4.22 4.40 8.00
CA GLY A 44 -3.52 4.55 6.74
C GLY A 44 -2.01 4.55 6.94
N ASP A 45 -1.29 3.94 6.01
CA ASP A 45 0.17 3.90 6.05
C ASP A 45 0.74 5.32 5.96
N PRO A 46 1.65 5.71 6.85
CA PRO A 46 2.41 6.95 6.72
C PRO A 46 3.39 6.87 5.54
N ALA A 47 3.89 8.01 5.10
CA ALA A 47 4.99 8.10 4.16
C ALA A 47 5.96 9.19 4.60
N ALA A 48 7.25 9.05 4.27
CA ALA A 48 8.25 10.04 4.65
C ALA A 48 9.22 10.33 3.49
N ALA A 49 9.52 11.61 3.29
CA ALA A 49 10.49 12.13 2.33
C ALA A 49 10.95 13.51 2.77
N ASP A 50 12.13 13.95 2.34
CA ASP A 50 12.66 15.31 2.57
C ASP A 50 12.59 15.75 4.07
N ASP A 51 12.95 14.85 4.98
CA ASP A 51 12.89 15.04 6.45
C ASP A 51 11.46 15.29 7.00
N ILE A 52 10.41 14.95 6.24
CA ILE A 52 9.02 15.13 6.65
C ILE A 52 8.30 13.79 6.61
N VAL A 53 7.54 13.45 7.67
CA VAL A 53 6.61 12.33 7.67
C VAL A 53 5.18 12.84 7.57
N VAL A 54 4.41 12.25 6.65
CA VAL A 54 3.01 12.61 6.39
C VAL A 54 2.11 11.43 6.71
N PHE A 55 0.99 11.67 7.37
CA PHE A 55 -0.01 10.64 7.68
C PHE A 55 -1.41 11.23 7.85
N GLY A 56 -2.42 10.39 7.69
CA GLY A 56 -3.81 10.71 7.98
C GLY A 56 -4.25 10.16 9.33
N SER A 57 -5.20 10.84 9.98
CA SER A 57 -5.80 10.42 11.23
C SER A 57 -7.34 10.41 11.15
N ALA A 58 -7.95 9.52 11.92
CA ALA A 58 -9.41 9.47 12.05
C ALA A 58 -10.01 10.70 12.76
N ASP A 59 -9.18 11.62 13.26
CA ASP A 59 -9.61 12.92 13.78
C ASP A 59 -9.98 13.93 12.69
N GLY A 60 -9.75 13.56 11.42
CA GLY A 60 -10.07 14.38 10.26
C GLY A 60 -8.94 15.28 9.81
N ASN A 61 -7.72 15.04 10.26
CA ASN A 61 -6.57 15.81 9.81
C ASN A 61 -5.55 14.95 9.05
N ILE A 62 -4.85 15.60 8.15
CA ILE A 62 -3.61 15.13 7.52
C ILE A 62 -2.49 15.93 8.15
N TYR A 63 -1.49 15.26 8.67
CA TYR A 63 -0.37 15.86 9.40
C TYR A 63 0.92 15.75 8.62
N GLY A 64 1.73 16.79 8.67
CA GLY A 64 3.14 16.79 8.30
C GLY A 64 3.98 17.10 9.52
N LEU A 65 4.87 16.20 9.89
CA LEU A 65 5.78 16.37 11.02
C LEU A 65 7.23 16.33 10.55
N ASP A 66 8.08 17.06 11.26
CA ASP A 66 9.53 16.88 11.15
C ASP A 66 9.89 15.44 11.53
N ALA A 67 10.50 14.70 10.60
CA ALA A 67 10.76 13.27 10.77
C ALA A 67 11.75 12.98 11.91
N LYS A 68 12.67 13.90 12.22
CA LYS A 68 13.71 13.72 13.24
C LYS A 68 13.20 14.01 14.65
N THR A 69 12.30 14.97 14.79
CA THR A 69 11.87 15.49 16.09
C THR A 69 10.41 15.16 16.45
N GLY A 70 9.58 14.80 15.47
CA GLY A 70 8.14 14.60 15.64
C GLY A 70 7.36 15.91 15.83
N LYS A 71 8.01 17.08 15.66
CA LYS A 71 7.33 18.37 15.75
C LYS A 71 6.38 18.55 14.58
N GLU A 72 5.14 18.96 14.87
CA GLU A 72 4.18 19.33 13.84
C GLU A 72 4.67 20.55 13.06
N LEU A 73 4.73 20.41 11.74
CA LEU A 73 5.05 21.48 10.81
C LEU A 73 3.77 22.10 10.25
N TRP A 74 2.81 21.24 9.92
CA TRP A 74 1.53 21.66 9.39
C TRP A 74 0.46 20.59 9.57
N ARG A 75 -0.80 20.99 9.45
CA ARG A 75 -1.94 20.10 9.29
C ARG A 75 -2.91 20.64 8.25
N VAL A 76 -3.57 19.72 7.55
CA VAL A 76 -4.67 20.00 6.61
C VAL A 76 -5.91 19.32 7.14
N LYS A 77 -6.99 20.08 7.32
CA LYS A 77 -8.26 19.57 7.79
C LYS A 77 -9.08 19.01 6.63
N ALA A 78 -9.57 17.78 6.80
CA ALA A 78 -10.60 17.14 6.00
C ALA A 78 -11.97 17.21 6.73
N GLU A 79 -13.07 17.05 6.01
CA GLU A 79 -14.40 17.09 6.62
C GLU A 79 -14.76 15.82 7.40
N LYS A 80 -14.05 14.71 7.11
CA LYS A 80 -14.25 13.41 7.77
C LYS A 80 -12.90 12.75 8.06
N ALA A 81 -12.94 11.56 8.65
CA ALA A 81 -11.76 10.75 8.98
C ALA A 81 -10.83 10.57 7.75
N VAL A 82 -9.53 10.67 7.98
CA VAL A 82 -8.50 10.39 6.98
C VAL A 82 -7.90 9.03 7.28
N LEU A 83 -8.36 8.02 6.56
CA LEU A 83 -7.96 6.61 6.73
C LEU A 83 -7.10 6.11 5.57
N GLY A 84 -6.89 6.95 4.56
CA GLY A 84 -6.11 6.63 3.37
C GLY A 84 -4.62 6.55 3.67
N ALA A 85 -3.95 5.63 2.99
CA ALA A 85 -2.49 5.57 2.97
C ALA A 85 -1.92 6.72 2.12
N VAL A 86 -0.74 7.19 2.50
CA VAL A 86 -0.04 8.29 1.82
C VAL A 86 0.94 7.74 0.80
N THR A 87 1.01 8.36 -0.37
CA THR A 87 2.14 8.23 -1.29
C THR A 87 2.78 9.60 -1.50
N ILE A 88 4.10 9.68 -1.32
CA ILE A 88 4.86 10.91 -1.60
C ILE A 88 5.66 10.71 -2.89
N SER A 89 5.58 11.67 -3.78
CA SER A 89 6.38 11.73 -5.00
C SER A 89 6.74 13.17 -5.34
N ASN A 90 8.01 13.43 -5.61
CA ASN A 90 8.51 14.76 -6.00
C ASN A 90 8.05 15.90 -5.06
N GLY A 91 8.11 15.68 -3.74
CA GLY A 91 7.74 16.67 -2.75
C GLY A 91 6.23 16.89 -2.59
N VAL A 92 5.39 16.04 -3.18
CA VAL A 92 3.93 16.10 -3.09
C VAL A 92 3.39 14.83 -2.43
N ALA A 93 2.56 14.99 -1.41
CA ALA A 93 1.80 13.91 -0.79
C ALA A 93 0.43 13.77 -1.47
N TYR A 94 0.09 12.55 -1.85
CA TYR A 94 -1.19 12.16 -2.44
C TYR A 94 -1.96 11.30 -1.45
N ILE A 95 -3.16 11.71 -1.08
CA ILE A 95 -3.96 11.05 -0.05
C ILE A 95 -5.46 11.22 -0.27
N GLY A 96 -6.20 10.15 -0.06
CA GLY A 96 -7.65 10.16 -0.02
C GLY A 96 -8.20 10.14 1.39
N ALA A 97 -9.46 10.53 1.56
CA ALA A 97 -10.14 10.55 2.85
C ALA A 97 -11.58 10.05 2.77
N SER A 98 -12.22 9.92 3.93
CA SER A 98 -13.63 9.51 4.05
C SER A 98 -14.63 10.63 3.69
N ASP A 99 -14.14 11.83 3.40
CA ASP A 99 -14.93 12.94 2.88
C ASP A 99 -15.11 12.90 1.36
N ASN A 100 -14.75 11.78 0.74
CA ASN A 100 -14.83 11.54 -0.70
C ASN A 100 -13.92 12.47 -1.53
N CYS A 101 -12.91 13.05 -0.89
CA CYS A 101 -11.94 13.91 -1.54
C CYS A 101 -10.56 13.23 -1.63
N PHE A 102 -9.92 13.44 -2.77
CA PHE A 102 -8.53 13.09 -2.98
C PHE A 102 -7.68 14.36 -3.12
N ARG A 103 -6.54 14.43 -2.45
CA ARG A 103 -5.74 15.66 -2.33
C ARG A 103 -4.30 15.45 -2.73
N ALA A 104 -3.72 16.46 -3.37
CA ALA A 104 -2.29 16.64 -3.53
C ALA A 104 -1.82 17.80 -2.64
N ILE A 105 -0.83 17.55 -1.81
CA ILE A 105 -0.36 18.49 -0.78
C ILE A 105 1.15 18.64 -0.91
N ASP A 106 1.64 19.87 -0.99
CA ASP A 106 3.07 20.18 -0.88
C ASP A 106 3.56 19.79 0.53
N ILE A 107 4.52 18.87 0.62
CA ILE A 107 4.93 18.32 1.91
C ILE A 107 5.69 19.31 2.78
N LYS A 108 6.36 20.32 2.19
CA LYS A 108 7.14 21.32 2.92
C LYS A 108 6.26 22.37 3.58
N THR A 109 5.18 22.75 2.91
CA THR A 109 4.33 23.87 3.32
C THR A 109 2.97 23.46 3.87
N GLY A 110 2.51 22.23 3.58
CA GLY A 110 1.14 21.79 3.84
C GLY A 110 0.09 22.43 2.92
N LYS A 111 0.52 23.19 1.89
CA LYS A 111 -0.39 23.79 0.93
C LYS A 111 -1.07 22.72 0.07
N VAL A 112 -2.40 22.71 0.06
CA VAL A 112 -3.16 21.90 -0.89
C VAL A 112 -2.97 22.48 -2.29
N ILE A 113 -2.37 21.68 -3.17
CA ILE A 113 -2.09 22.06 -4.56
C ILE A 113 -3.38 21.95 -5.37
N TRP A 114 -4.07 20.82 -5.21
CA TRP A 114 -5.40 20.58 -5.80
C TRP A 114 -6.19 19.56 -4.98
N THR A 115 -7.50 19.61 -5.14
CA THR A 115 -8.44 18.64 -4.55
C THR A 115 -9.38 18.15 -5.65
N TYR A 116 -9.55 16.81 -5.71
CA TYR A 116 -10.59 16.17 -6.50
C TYR A 116 -11.71 15.69 -5.58
N ASN A 117 -12.91 16.20 -5.74
CA ASN A 117 -14.07 16.00 -4.86
C ASN A 117 -15.24 15.25 -5.51
N ASN A 118 -15.00 14.58 -6.64
CA ASN A 118 -16.05 13.89 -7.39
C ASN A 118 -16.07 12.37 -7.17
N VAL A 119 -15.39 11.88 -6.14
CA VAL A 119 -15.43 10.46 -5.72
C VAL A 119 -16.76 10.20 -5.01
N LYS A 120 -17.38 9.04 -5.26
CA LYS A 120 -18.68 8.69 -4.67
C LYS A 120 -18.56 7.77 -3.43
N GLY A 121 -17.36 7.43 -3.01
CA GLY A 121 -17.07 6.57 -1.86
C GLY A 121 -15.80 6.95 -1.12
N TYR A 122 -15.57 6.35 0.05
CA TYR A 122 -14.33 6.63 0.82
C TYR A 122 -13.11 6.14 0.06
N ILE A 123 -11.96 6.75 0.35
CA ILE A 123 -10.67 6.41 -0.23
C ILE A 123 -9.75 5.97 0.91
N VAL A 124 -9.32 4.72 0.89
CA VAL A 124 -8.42 4.14 1.91
C VAL A 124 -7.16 3.52 1.30
N ALA A 125 -7.23 3.15 0.02
CA ALA A 125 -6.11 2.53 -0.68
C ALA A 125 -4.88 3.45 -0.75
N ARG A 126 -3.71 2.83 -0.86
CA ARG A 126 -2.48 3.54 -1.17
C ARG A 126 -2.48 3.92 -2.65
N PRO A 127 -2.35 5.20 -3.00
CA PRO A 127 -2.33 5.60 -4.41
C PRO A 127 -1.02 5.22 -5.10
N LEU A 128 -1.13 4.82 -6.37
CA LEU A 128 -0.02 4.67 -7.28
C LEU A 128 0.25 6.01 -7.96
N VAL A 129 1.50 6.47 -7.92
CA VAL A 129 1.94 7.66 -8.66
C VAL A 129 2.84 7.24 -9.82
N THR A 130 2.54 7.71 -11.02
CA THR A 130 3.32 7.51 -12.23
C THR A 130 3.99 8.82 -12.67
N SER A 131 4.50 8.91 -13.89
CA SER A 131 5.12 10.13 -14.41
C SER A 131 4.14 11.29 -14.59
N ASP A 132 2.85 11.01 -14.86
CA ASP A 132 1.85 12.00 -15.25
C ASP A 132 0.51 11.87 -14.51
N LYS A 133 0.28 10.78 -13.79
CA LYS A 133 -1.01 10.52 -13.13
C LYS A 133 -0.88 9.86 -11.76
N VAL A 134 -1.91 10.02 -10.95
CA VAL A 134 -2.12 9.26 -9.71
C VAL A 134 -3.34 8.36 -9.90
N ILE A 135 -3.22 7.10 -9.44
CA ILE A 135 -4.24 6.06 -9.62
C ILE A 135 -4.60 5.49 -8.26
N PHE A 136 -5.89 5.43 -7.94
CA PHE A 136 -6.38 4.93 -6.65
C PHE A 136 -7.78 4.34 -6.77
N GLY A 137 -8.09 3.37 -5.91
CA GLY A 137 -9.43 2.79 -5.78
C GLY A 137 -10.27 3.47 -4.71
N ALA A 138 -11.59 3.44 -4.86
CA ALA A 138 -12.55 3.97 -3.90
C ALA A 138 -13.72 3.01 -3.66
N TRP A 139 -14.48 3.21 -2.57
CA TRP A 139 -15.60 2.36 -2.17
C TRP A 139 -16.88 2.56 -3.01
N ASP A 140 -16.78 3.21 -4.14
CA ASP A 140 -17.83 3.36 -5.15
C ASP A 140 -17.67 2.45 -6.38
N ASN A 141 -16.92 1.37 -6.24
CA ASN A 141 -16.64 0.40 -7.30
C ASN A 141 -15.71 0.93 -8.42
N THR A 142 -14.98 2.01 -8.18
CA THR A 142 -14.22 2.71 -9.21
C THR A 142 -12.73 2.78 -8.86
N LEU A 143 -11.89 2.55 -9.86
CA LEU A 143 -10.48 2.93 -9.90
C LEU A 143 -10.37 4.22 -10.71
N TYR A 144 -9.80 5.25 -10.10
CA TYR A 144 -9.64 6.58 -10.68
C TYR A 144 -8.21 6.80 -11.14
N ALA A 145 -8.04 7.51 -12.25
CA ALA A 145 -6.75 8.09 -12.64
C ALA A 145 -6.91 9.60 -12.83
N LEU A 146 -6.12 10.35 -12.09
CA LEU A 146 -6.11 11.82 -12.13
C LEU A 146 -4.75 12.33 -12.61
N SER A 147 -4.75 13.44 -13.32
CA SER A 147 -3.55 14.16 -13.70
C SER A 147 -2.79 14.67 -12.47
N LEU A 148 -1.48 14.43 -12.40
CA LEU A 148 -0.63 14.97 -11.33
C LEU A 148 -0.59 16.50 -11.34
N LYS A 149 -0.73 17.11 -12.52
CA LYS A 149 -0.58 18.55 -12.71
C LYS A 149 -1.69 19.35 -12.03
N ASP A 150 -2.94 18.92 -12.19
CA ASP A 150 -4.10 19.71 -11.84
C ASP A 150 -5.26 18.93 -11.22
N GLY A 151 -5.06 17.63 -10.98
CA GLY A 151 -6.08 16.75 -10.37
C GLY A 151 -7.28 16.44 -11.27
N LYS A 152 -7.22 16.80 -12.56
CA LYS A 152 -8.30 16.45 -13.48
C LYS A 152 -8.37 14.96 -13.73
N GLU A 153 -9.59 14.45 -13.82
CA GLU A 153 -9.85 13.06 -14.17
C GLU A 153 -9.39 12.77 -15.59
N MET A 154 -8.58 11.73 -15.74
CA MET A 154 -8.11 11.24 -17.04
C MET A 154 -8.95 10.06 -17.52
N TRP A 155 -9.23 9.11 -16.61
CA TRP A 155 -10.10 7.97 -16.86
C TRP A 155 -10.60 7.34 -15.55
N GLN A 156 -11.63 6.52 -15.68
CA GLN A 156 -12.15 5.63 -14.64
C GLN A 156 -12.21 4.20 -15.17
N TRP A 157 -11.95 3.25 -14.27
CA TRP A 157 -12.26 1.84 -14.49
C TRP A 157 -13.23 1.37 -13.42
N LYS A 158 -14.22 0.57 -13.81
CA LYS A 158 -15.21 0.00 -12.88
C LYS A 158 -15.14 -1.51 -12.88
N SER A 159 -15.22 -2.11 -11.67
CA SER A 159 -15.36 -3.55 -11.57
C SER A 159 -16.61 -4.03 -12.30
N PRO A 160 -16.52 -5.07 -13.15
CA PRO A 160 -17.66 -5.56 -13.97
C PRO A 160 -18.88 -5.98 -13.16
N LYS A 161 -18.69 -6.52 -11.95
CA LYS A 161 -19.82 -6.93 -11.10
C LYS A 161 -20.60 -5.79 -10.47
N GLY A 162 -19.95 -4.66 -10.31
CA GLY A 162 -20.54 -3.54 -9.57
C GLY A 162 -20.74 -3.82 -8.07
N GLY A 163 -21.14 -2.78 -7.34
CA GLY A 163 -21.41 -2.87 -5.90
C GLY A 163 -20.19 -2.72 -5.00
N MET A 164 -20.44 -2.31 -3.77
CA MET A 164 -19.40 -1.96 -2.79
C MET A 164 -18.45 -3.13 -2.47
N HIS A 165 -18.94 -4.36 -2.41
CA HIS A 165 -18.13 -5.54 -2.10
C HIS A 165 -17.06 -5.85 -3.14
N TYR A 166 -17.20 -5.34 -4.35
CA TYR A 166 -16.27 -5.54 -5.45
C TYR A 166 -15.43 -4.30 -5.76
N SER A 167 -15.51 -3.29 -4.89
CA SER A 167 -14.73 -2.05 -5.05
C SER A 167 -13.23 -2.30 -4.94
N PRO A 168 -12.41 -1.66 -5.80
CA PRO A 168 -10.95 -1.69 -5.70
C PRO A 168 -10.40 -0.82 -4.56
N ALA A 169 -11.19 -0.57 -3.53
CA ALA A 169 -10.89 0.40 -2.48
C ALA A 169 -9.73 0.01 -1.56
N SER A 170 -9.43 -1.28 -1.44
CA SER A 170 -8.31 -1.80 -0.63
C SER A 170 -7.12 -2.25 -1.49
N VAL A 171 -7.19 -2.04 -2.80
CA VAL A 171 -6.13 -2.43 -3.73
C VAL A 171 -5.01 -1.39 -3.74
N TRP A 172 -3.77 -1.86 -3.76
CA TRP A 172 -2.60 -1.04 -4.06
C TRP A 172 -2.21 -1.25 -5.52
N PRO A 173 -2.63 -0.38 -6.45
CA PRO A 173 -2.30 -0.57 -7.85
C PRO A 173 -0.80 -0.55 -8.08
N VAL A 174 -0.31 -1.35 -9.02
CA VAL A 174 1.08 -1.31 -9.49
C VAL A 174 1.09 -1.15 -11.01
N ALA A 175 2.15 -0.61 -11.59
CA ALA A 175 2.21 -0.36 -13.02
C ALA A 175 3.55 -0.72 -13.65
N ALA A 176 3.48 -1.36 -14.81
CA ALA A 176 4.62 -1.65 -15.68
C ALA A 176 4.15 -1.89 -17.12
N HIS A 177 5.03 -1.71 -18.09
CA HIS A 177 4.77 -2.00 -19.51
C HIS A 177 3.45 -1.41 -20.04
N GLY A 178 3.15 -0.14 -19.66
CA GLY A 178 1.94 0.55 -20.12
C GLY A 178 0.63 0.04 -19.52
N LYS A 179 0.69 -0.79 -18.49
CA LYS A 179 -0.47 -1.37 -17.79
C LYS A 179 -0.46 -1.05 -16.30
N VAL A 180 -1.65 -0.92 -15.74
CA VAL A 180 -1.91 -0.95 -14.29
C VAL A 180 -2.44 -2.32 -13.94
N PHE A 181 -1.93 -2.91 -12.88
CA PHE A 181 -2.37 -4.19 -12.37
C PHE A 181 -3.06 -4.02 -11.03
N ILE A 182 -4.17 -4.73 -10.83
CA ILE A 182 -4.89 -4.83 -9.57
C ILE A 182 -5.31 -6.28 -9.29
N ALA A 183 -5.26 -6.66 -8.02
CA ALA A 183 -5.87 -7.87 -7.51
C ALA A 183 -7.17 -7.47 -6.82
N ASP A 184 -8.29 -7.54 -7.51
CA ASP A 184 -9.55 -6.99 -7.00
C ASP A 184 -10.38 -8.02 -6.20
N PRO A 185 -11.37 -7.54 -5.39
CA PRO A 185 -12.19 -8.41 -4.56
C PRO A 185 -13.04 -9.44 -5.31
N GLU A 186 -13.21 -9.29 -6.62
CA GLU A 186 -13.81 -10.34 -7.47
C GLU A 186 -12.95 -11.60 -7.60
N ARG A 187 -11.77 -11.61 -6.97
CA ARG A 187 -10.78 -12.69 -7.05
C ARG A 187 -10.08 -12.75 -8.41
N ALA A 188 -10.01 -11.63 -9.10
CA ALA A 188 -9.38 -11.51 -10.39
C ALA A 188 -8.07 -10.73 -10.30
N LEU A 189 -7.09 -11.18 -11.07
CA LEU A 189 -5.95 -10.35 -11.46
C LEU A 189 -6.32 -9.64 -12.76
N THR A 190 -6.27 -8.32 -12.76
CA THR A 190 -6.70 -7.47 -13.87
C THR A 190 -5.56 -6.58 -14.33
N ALA A 191 -5.30 -6.56 -15.63
CA ALA A 191 -4.42 -5.60 -16.29
C ALA A 191 -5.27 -4.56 -17.04
N ILE A 192 -4.98 -3.30 -16.81
CA ILE A 192 -5.71 -2.15 -17.34
C ILE A 192 -4.71 -1.29 -18.12
N ASP A 193 -5.05 -0.86 -19.31
CA ASP A 193 -4.22 0.07 -20.07
C ASP A 193 -4.08 1.39 -19.32
N ILE A 194 -2.85 1.80 -19.05
CA ILE A 194 -2.55 2.95 -18.16
C ILE A 194 -3.01 4.29 -18.74
N ASN A 195 -3.15 4.39 -20.06
CA ASN A 195 -3.52 5.63 -20.73
C ASN A 195 -5.02 5.78 -20.92
N THR A 196 -5.72 4.65 -21.12
CA THR A 196 -7.15 4.66 -21.50
C THR A 196 -8.08 4.16 -20.41
N GLY A 197 -7.56 3.48 -19.39
CA GLY A 197 -8.39 2.83 -18.36
C GLY A 197 -9.16 1.60 -18.86
N LYS A 198 -8.88 1.11 -20.08
CA LYS A 198 -9.55 -0.08 -20.62
C LYS A 198 -8.87 -1.35 -20.13
N THR A 199 -9.67 -2.37 -19.81
CA THR A 199 -9.15 -3.69 -19.45
C THR A 199 -8.39 -4.28 -20.64
N VAL A 200 -7.12 -4.63 -20.44
CA VAL A 200 -6.30 -5.37 -21.41
C VAL A 200 -6.61 -6.85 -21.29
N TRP A 201 -6.54 -7.38 -20.07
CA TRP A 201 -6.93 -8.75 -19.75
C TRP A 201 -7.37 -8.88 -18.28
N ARG A 202 -8.09 -9.93 -17.99
CA ARG A 202 -8.56 -10.27 -16.65
C ARG A 202 -8.59 -11.79 -16.49
N THR A 203 -8.09 -12.29 -15.37
CA THR A 203 -8.06 -13.73 -15.09
C THR A 203 -8.51 -14.04 -13.66
N TYR A 204 -9.28 -15.13 -13.54
CA TYR A 204 -9.72 -15.69 -12.26
C TYR A 204 -8.97 -16.98 -11.89
N ALA A 205 -8.00 -17.39 -12.71
CA ALA A 205 -7.33 -18.68 -12.59
C ALA A 205 -6.70 -18.92 -11.21
N SER A 206 -6.14 -17.86 -10.61
CA SER A 206 -5.40 -17.98 -9.34
C SER A 206 -6.20 -17.54 -8.10
N LYS A 207 -7.44 -17.06 -8.26
CA LYS A 207 -8.30 -16.60 -7.15
C LYS A 207 -7.58 -15.66 -6.19
N VAL A 208 -6.94 -14.63 -6.73
CA VAL A 208 -6.22 -13.60 -5.96
C VAL A 208 -7.18 -12.65 -5.25
N ARG A 209 -6.71 -11.95 -4.21
CA ARG A 209 -7.51 -10.92 -3.54
C ARG A 209 -6.66 -9.86 -2.89
N GLU A 210 -6.81 -8.61 -3.33
CA GLU A 210 -6.32 -7.35 -2.72
C GLU A 210 -4.81 -7.24 -2.45
N SER A 211 -4.05 -8.35 -2.47
CA SER A 211 -2.61 -8.36 -2.21
C SER A 211 -1.82 -8.53 -3.50
N ILE A 212 -1.18 -7.47 -3.92
CA ILE A 212 -0.43 -7.37 -5.18
C ILE A 212 0.89 -6.64 -4.98
N GLY A 213 1.90 -6.97 -5.75
CA GLY A 213 3.20 -6.31 -5.76
C GLY A 213 3.86 -6.40 -7.13
N LEU A 214 4.89 -5.60 -7.33
CA LEU A 214 5.65 -5.52 -8.57
C LEU A 214 7.11 -5.86 -8.30
N SER A 215 7.77 -6.53 -9.24
CA SER A 215 9.22 -6.71 -9.19
C SER A 215 9.95 -5.38 -9.39
N GLU A 216 11.15 -5.25 -8.81
CA GLU A 216 11.93 -4.02 -8.94
C GLU A 216 12.32 -3.70 -10.41
N ASP A 217 12.46 -4.72 -11.26
CA ASP A 217 12.72 -4.56 -12.70
C ASP A 217 11.43 -4.28 -13.52
N GLY A 218 10.26 -4.37 -12.90
CA GLY A 218 8.98 -4.16 -13.56
C GLY A 218 8.47 -5.33 -14.42
N GLU A 219 9.22 -6.43 -14.52
CA GLU A 219 8.90 -7.54 -15.43
C GLU A 219 7.84 -8.51 -14.88
N ARG A 220 7.59 -8.48 -13.56
CA ARG A 220 6.73 -9.43 -12.87
C ARG A 220 5.77 -8.74 -11.93
N VAL A 221 4.51 -9.19 -11.95
CA VAL A 221 3.50 -8.84 -10.96
C VAL A 221 3.23 -10.06 -10.07
N TYR A 222 3.27 -9.85 -8.77
CA TYR A 222 3.02 -10.86 -7.74
C TYR A 222 1.63 -10.67 -7.17
N ALA A 223 0.91 -11.76 -6.89
CA ALA A 223 -0.35 -11.69 -6.18
C ALA A 223 -0.48 -12.84 -5.18
N LYS A 224 -0.99 -12.53 -3.99
CA LYS A 224 -1.32 -13.55 -2.98
C LYS A 224 -2.69 -14.13 -3.32
N THR A 225 -2.78 -15.46 -3.35
CA THR A 225 -4.05 -16.16 -3.56
C THR A 225 -4.84 -16.28 -2.26
N MET A 226 -6.08 -16.70 -2.36
CA MET A 226 -6.90 -16.96 -1.17
C MET A 226 -6.53 -18.25 -0.44
N ASN A 227 -5.73 -19.14 -1.07
CA ASN A 227 -5.32 -20.41 -0.46
C ASN A 227 -3.83 -20.68 -0.77
N ASP A 228 -3.04 -20.74 0.27
CA ASP A 228 -1.68 -21.28 0.33
C ASP A 228 -0.62 -20.66 -0.59
N SER A 229 -0.97 -19.92 -1.64
CA SER A 229 -0.02 -19.67 -2.71
C SER A 229 0.21 -18.18 -2.98
N VAL A 230 1.37 -17.88 -3.52
CA VAL A 230 1.69 -16.64 -4.22
C VAL A 230 1.91 -16.98 -5.69
N VAL A 231 1.37 -16.18 -6.58
CA VAL A 231 1.49 -16.34 -8.02
C VAL A 231 2.22 -15.15 -8.64
N CYS A 232 2.88 -15.42 -9.75
CA CYS A 232 3.62 -14.44 -10.52
C CYS A 232 3.16 -14.46 -11.97
N TYR A 233 2.89 -13.30 -12.53
CA TYR A 233 2.53 -13.12 -13.92
C TYR A 233 3.50 -12.15 -14.61
N SER A 234 3.70 -12.34 -15.91
CA SER A 234 4.45 -11.42 -16.76
C SER A 234 3.68 -10.10 -16.92
N THR A 235 4.35 -8.99 -16.71
CA THR A 235 3.79 -7.65 -16.94
C THR A 235 3.83 -7.24 -18.41
N ALA A 236 4.75 -7.79 -19.20
CA ALA A 236 4.90 -7.46 -20.61
C ALA A 236 3.79 -8.07 -21.49
N SER A 237 3.30 -9.24 -21.12
CA SER A 237 2.35 -10.01 -21.95
C SER A 237 1.01 -9.30 -22.20
N ALA A 238 0.47 -9.49 -23.40
CA ALA A 238 -0.84 -8.98 -23.83
C ALA A 238 -2.00 -9.86 -23.32
N THR A 239 -1.70 -11.03 -22.80
CA THR A 239 -2.64 -11.99 -22.18
C THR A 239 -2.12 -12.41 -20.81
N PRO A 240 -2.95 -12.98 -19.91
CA PRO A 240 -2.49 -13.41 -18.59
C PRO A 240 -1.51 -14.60 -18.74
N GLU A 241 -0.23 -14.33 -18.55
CA GLU A 241 0.86 -15.31 -18.61
C GLU A 241 1.43 -15.54 -17.22
N GLN A 242 1.13 -16.71 -16.64
CA GLN A 242 1.66 -17.10 -15.33
C GLN A 242 3.08 -17.61 -15.47
N VAL A 243 4.02 -16.95 -14.79
CA VAL A 243 5.45 -17.31 -14.77
C VAL A 243 5.71 -18.44 -13.78
N TRP A 244 5.15 -18.31 -12.58
CA TRP A 244 5.22 -19.36 -11.54
C TRP A 244 4.05 -19.24 -10.54
N ALA A 245 3.82 -20.32 -9.81
CA ALA A 245 2.99 -20.35 -8.62
C ALA A 245 3.76 -21.09 -7.52
N SER A 246 3.78 -20.52 -6.31
CA SER A 246 4.51 -21.06 -5.17
C SER A 246 3.55 -21.34 -4.02
N ASN A 247 3.52 -22.59 -3.56
CA ASN A 247 2.78 -22.96 -2.36
C ASN A 247 3.60 -22.58 -1.11
N VAL A 248 3.09 -21.63 -0.33
CA VAL A 248 3.69 -21.14 0.92
C VAL A 248 3.09 -21.86 2.14
N ALA A 249 1.98 -22.57 1.95
CA ALA A 249 1.22 -23.29 2.98
C ALA A 249 0.75 -22.40 4.14
N PHE A 250 0.14 -21.25 3.84
CA PHE A 250 -0.42 -20.33 4.85
C PHE A 250 -1.92 -20.56 5.11
N GLY A 251 -2.55 -21.48 4.40
CA GLY A 251 -3.97 -21.77 4.53
C GLY A 251 -4.88 -20.77 3.81
N TYR A 252 -6.13 -20.68 4.25
CA TYR A 252 -7.08 -19.70 3.75
C TYR A 252 -6.69 -18.29 4.18
N GLU A 253 -6.59 -17.39 3.21
CA GLU A 253 -6.10 -16.02 3.42
C GLU A 253 -7.01 -15.01 2.72
N HIS A 254 -7.36 -13.93 3.43
CA HIS A 254 -8.18 -12.85 2.87
C HIS A 254 -7.72 -11.47 3.34
N ALA A 255 -6.72 -11.42 4.21
CA ALA A 255 -6.20 -10.15 4.73
C ALA A 255 -5.18 -9.54 3.75
N PRO A 256 -5.28 -8.24 3.47
CA PRO A 256 -4.31 -7.58 2.60
C PRO A 256 -2.94 -7.51 3.29
N SER A 257 -1.93 -8.03 2.62
CA SER A 257 -0.51 -7.83 2.93
C SER A 257 0.22 -7.97 1.59
N MET A 258 0.72 -6.86 1.08
CA MET A 258 1.25 -6.77 -0.27
C MET A 258 2.58 -7.52 -0.38
N PRO A 259 2.78 -8.38 -1.39
CA PRO A 259 4.08 -8.98 -1.66
C PRO A 259 5.03 -7.91 -2.23
N LEU A 260 6.03 -7.51 -1.46
CA LEU A 260 7.01 -6.51 -1.86
C LEU A 260 8.36 -7.14 -2.17
N GLU A 261 8.93 -6.80 -3.32
CA GLU A 261 10.28 -7.25 -3.70
C GLU A 261 11.34 -6.25 -3.27
N LYS A 262 12.48 -6.80 -2.82
CA LYS A 262 13.72 -6.07 -2.59
C LYS A 262 14.92 -6.94 -2.97
N GLU A 263 15.77 -6.44 -3.86
CA GLU A 263 16.97 -7.15 -4.35
C GLU A 263 16.69 -8.59 -4.79
N GLY A 264 15.55 -8.79 -5.52
CA GLY A 264 15.14 -10.08 -6.05
C GLY A 264 14.44 -11.02 -5.06
N ILE A 265 14.19 -10.60 -3.84
CA ILE A 265 13.47 -11.36 -2.82
C ILE A 265 12.10 -10.73 -2.55
N VAL A 266 11.04 -11.52 -2.66
CA VAL A 266 9.65 -11.14 -2.42
C VAL A 266 9.26 -11.50 -0.99
N PHE A 267 8.82 -10.51 -0.23
CA PHE A 267 8.37 -10.66 1.15
C PHE A 267 6.88 -10.44 1.27
N GLY A 268 6.21 -11.21 2.11
CA GLY A 268 4.80 -11.01 2.42
C GLY A 268 4.42 -11.52 3.79
N GLY A 269 3.27 -11.06 4.26
CA GLY A 269 2.70 -11.42 5.54
C GLY A 269 1.35 -12.13 5.39
N THR A 270 0.86 -12.71 6.47
CA THR A 270 -0.43 -13.42 6.51
C THR A 270 -1.28 -12.99 7.71
N LYS A 271 -2.55 -13.35 7.69
CA LYS A 271 -3.49 -13.08 8.80
C LYS A 271 -3.11 -13.79 10.10
N ASP A 272 -2.39 -14.90 10.02
CA ASP A 272 -2.04 -15.76 11.15
C ASP A 272 -0.59 -15.59 11.64
N GLY A 273 0.02 -14.44 11.33
CA GLY A 273 1.33 -14.07 11.89
C GLY A 273 2.55 -14.64 11.15
N LEU A 274 2.37 -15.30 10.00
CA LEU A 274 3.48 -15.81 9.20
C LEU A 274 4.03 -14.71 8.30
N ILE A 275 5.36 -14.61 8.24
CA ILE A 275 6.11 -13.85 7.23
C ILE A 275 6.86 -14.86 6.36
N TYR A 276 6.85 -14.64 5.06
CA TYR A 276 7.54 -15.49 4.09
C TYR A 276 8.44 -14.67 3.16
N ALA A 277 9.47 -15.34 2.63
CA ALA A 277 10.34 -14.82 1.59
C ALA A 277 10.45 -15.80 0.44
N LEU A 278 10.31 -15.30 -0.79
CA LEU A 278 10.41 -16.06 -2.02
C LEU A 278 11.48 -15.47 -2.94
N GLU A 279 12.14 -16.30 -3.71
CA GLU A 279 12.95 -15.84 -4.83
C GLU A 279 12.03 -15.28 -5.93
N GLY A 280 12.19 -14.02 -6.30
CA GLY A 280 11.27 -13.31 -7.21
C GLY A 280 11.20 -13.91 -8.62
N LYS A 281 12.30 -14.50 -9.12
CA LYS A 281 12.36 -15.08 -10.46
C LYS A 281 11.71 -16.47 -10.56
N THR A 282 11.79 -17.27 -9.49
CA THR A 282 11.41 -18.70 -9.53
C THR A 282 10.24 -19.04 -8.62
N GLY A 283 9.90 -18.18 -7.65
CA GLY A 283 8.93 -18.44 -6.60
C GLY A 283 9.43 -19.41 -5.51
N LYS A 284 10.71 -19.84 -5.55
CA LYS A 284 11.26 -20.73 -4.53
C LYS A 284 11.12 -20.11 -3.14
N VAL A 285 10.53 -20.86 -2.19
CA VAL A 285 10.45 -20.44 -0.79
C VAL A 285 11.86 -20.47 -0.20
N ILE A 286 12.33 -19.31 0.29
CA ILE A 286 13.65 -19.14 0.89
C ILE A 286 13.57 -19.41 2.39
N TRP A 287 12.62 -18.73 3.06
CA TRP A 287 12.36 -18.95 4.48
C TRP A 287 10.93 -18.52 4.84
N LYS A 288 10.50 -19.00 6.01
CA LYS A 288 9.27 -18.63 6.67
C LYS A 288 9.53 -18.37 8.14
N HIS A 289 8.90 -17.37 8.73
CA HIS A 289 9.03 -17.06 10.15
C HIS A 289 7.69 -16.60 10.71
N LYS A 290 7.31 -17.13 11.87
CA LYS A 290 6.05 -16.76 12.54
C LYS A 290 6.36 -15.80 13.68
N ILE A 291 5.77 -14.58 13.63
CA ILE A 291 5.97 -13.54 14.66
C ILE A 291 4.87 -13.52 15.72
N GLY A 292 3.79 -14.25 15.51
CA GLY A 292 2.62 -14.27 16.39
C GLY A 292 1.49 -15.08 15.77
N ASN A 293 0.25 -14.81 16.21
CA ASN A 293 -0.97 -15.40 15.65
C ASN A 293 -1.96 -14.32 15.16
N SER A 294 -1.46 -13.11 14.92
CA SER A 294 -2.26 -11.97 14.53
C SER A 294 -1.86 -11.50 13.13
N LEU A 295 -2.76 -10.76 12.47
CA LEU A 295 -2.53 -10.21 11.14
C LEU A 295 -1.20 -9.45 11.07
N VAL A 296 -0.38 -9.82 10.11
CA VAL A 296 0.81 -9.08 9.69
C VAL A 296 0.42 -8.11 8.59
N ASN A 297 0.63 -6.83 8.83
CA ASN A 297 0.48 -5.79 7.81
C ASN A 297 1.50 -5.99 6.69
N THR A 298 1.48 -5.16 5.65
CA THR A 298 2.47 -5.26 4.58
C THR A 298 3.89 -5.19 5.15
N VAL A 299 4.68 -6.23 4.87
CA VAL A 299 6.06 -6.33 5.31
C VAL A 299 6.91 -5.36 4.52
N HIS A 300 7.67 -4.50 5.21
CA HIS A 300 8.52 -3.50 4.57
C HIS A 300 9.97 -4.00 4.49
N PRO A 301 10.48 -4.39 3.31
CA PRO A 301 11.86 -4.81 3.17
C PRO A 301 12.81 -3.59 3.22
N ILE A 302 13.87 -3.70 4.03
CA ILE A 302 14.98 -2.75 4.06
C ILE A 302 16.00 -3.13 2.99
N ASP A 303 16.35 -4.40 2.96
CA ASP A 303 17.20 -5.05 1.97
C ASP A 303 16.78 -6.52 1.81
N LYS A 304 17.50 -7.31 1.04
CA LYS A 304 17.21 -8.76 0.85
C LYS A 304 17.33 -9.62 2.11
N LYS A 305 17.91 -9.09 3.18
CA LYS A 305 18.13 -9.81 4.45
C LYS A 305 17.39 -9.22 5.64
N GLN A 306 16.81 -8.05 5.52
CA GLN A 306 16.19 -7.35 6.63
C GLN A 306 14.81 -6.82 6.26
N VAL A 307 13.83 -7.11 7.10
CA VAL A 307 12.46 -6.63 6.93
C VAL A 307 11.90 -6.09 8.23
N ILE A 308 11.08 -5.05 8.13
CA ILE A 308 10.24 -4.56 9.22
C ILE A 308 8.83 -5.08 9.00
N ALA A 309 8.22 -5.63 10.04
CA ALA A 309 6.83 -6.02 10.04
C ALA A 309 6.11 -5.47 11.26
N THR A 310 4.85 -5.12 11.07
CA THR A 310 3.92 -4.73 12.12
C THR A 310 2.76 -5.72 12.15
N SER A 311 2.14 -5.91 13.31
CA SER A 311 0.99 -6.80 13.44
C SER A 311 -0.15 -6.17 14.25
N SER A 312 -1.36 -6.64 14.00
CA SER A 312 -2.57 -6.07 14.61
C SER A 312 -2.63 -6.21 16.13
N ASP A 313 -1.82 -7.07 16.73
CA ASP A 313 -1.64 -7.17 18.19
C ASP A 313 -0.59 -6.19 18.75
N GLY A 314 -0.07 -5.26 17.93
CA GLY A 314 0.81 -4.18 18.38
C GLY A 314 2.30 -4.49 18.33
N ARG A 315 2.73 -5.55 17.67
CA ARG A 315 4.16 -5.87 17.51
C ARG A 315 4.78 -5.05 16.39
N ILE A 316 6.01 -4.65 16.62
CA ILE A 316 6.91 -4.06 15.62
C ILE A 316 8.20 -4.88 15.68
N VAL A 317 8.54 -5.55 14.59
CA VAL A 317 9.69 -6.46 14.55
C VAL A 317 10.62 -6.11 13.41
N LEU A 318 11.93 -6.17 13.66
CA LEU A 318 12.97 -6.19 12.65
C LEU A 318 13.49 -7.64 12.55
N LEU A 319 13.18 -8.31 11.47
CA LEU A 319 13.69 -9.62 11.17
C LEU A 319 14.96 -9.51 10.33
N LYS A 320 15.97 -10.30 10.69
CA LYS A 320 17.21 -10.44 9.93
C LYS A 320 17.35 -11.91 9.54
N THR A 321 17.51 -12.17 8.25
CA THR A 321 17.86 -13.49 7.74
C THR A 321 19.37 -13.70 7.86
N LYS A 322 19.76 -14.93 8.15
CA LYS A 322 21.18 -15.32 8.22
C LYS A 322 21.81 -15.38 6.83
#